data_2e45bb1836d47a1ca603b0b76e6786cc
#
_entry.id   2e45bb1836d47a1ca603b0b76e6786cc
#
_cell.length_a   1.000
_cell.length_b   1.000
_cell.length_c   1.000
_cell.angle_alpha   90.00
_cell.angle_beta   90.00
_cell.angle_gamma   90.00
#
_symmetry.space_group_name_H-M   'P 1'
#
loop_
_entity.id
_entity.type
_entity.pdbx_description
1 polymer ?
#
loop_
_entity_poly.entity_id
_entity_poly.type
_entity_poly.pdbx_seq_one_letter_code
_entity_poly.pdbx_strand_id
1 'polypeptide(L)'
;MQYKATVGADFLTKQIQKGDSTINLQLWDTAGSERYHSIGSGFYRNSETCVLVFDLTNADSFQNIEVWRKEFLENLNPPEGDKYPFVLLGNKNDMKEEIKIKDEEIEQYCKEHNNMPYFSVSAKLNENVEEAFTKVADLSFNRYTQNEEMPLPDIKPIQVQNLTEKKKGCC
;
A
#
# COMPACT_ATOMS: atom_id res chain seq x y z
N MET A 1 3.66 -23.95 14.77
CA MET A 1 2.99 -22.65 14.94
C MET A 1 1.55 -22.79 14.49
N GLN A 2 0.57 -22.35 15.27
CA GLN A 2 -0.82 -22.28 14.81
C GLN A 2 -0.94 -21.05 13.88
N TYR A 3 -1.44 -21.27 12.66
CA TYR A 3 -1.82 -20.19 11.76
C TYR A 3 -2.98 -19.39 12.38
N LYS A 4 -2.78 -18.08 12.52
CA LYS A 4 -3.81 -17.15 12.97
C LYS A 4 -4.02 -16.11 11.87
N ALA A 5 -5.21 -16.10 11.29
CA ALA A 5 -5.54 -15.11 10.26
C ALA A 5 -5.61 -13.69 10.88
N THR A 6 -5.13 -12.70 10.16
CA THR A 6 -5.30 -11.28 10.51
C THR A 6 -6.80 -10.93 10.41
N VAL A 7 -7.33 -10.29 11.45
CA VAL A 7 -8.71 -9.79 11.48
C VAL A 7 -8.68 -8.27 11.40
N GLY A 8 -9.18 -7.73 10.27
CA GLY A 8 -9.10 -6.31 9.99
C GLY A 8 -7.71 -5.89 9.49
N ALA A 9 -6.95 -5.17 10.28
CA ALA A 9 -5.56 -4.81 9.97
C ALA A 9 -4.71 -4.84 11.23
N ASP A 10 -3.42 -5.14 11.08
CA ASP A 10 -2.39 -4.99 12.11
C ASP A 10 -1.51 -3.78 11.77
N PHE A 11 -0.88 -3.20 12.79
CA PHE A 11 -0.11 -1.97 12.65
C PHE A 11 1.29 -2.14 13.24
N LEU A 12 2.30 -1.86 12.43
CA LEU A 12 3.69 -1.92 12.82
C LEU A 12 4.41 -0.62 12.46
N THR A 13 5.43 -0.26 13.23
CA THR A 13 6.30 0.89 12.94
C THR A 13 7.73 0.41 12.76
N LYS A 14 8.39 0.85 11.69
CA LYS A 14 9.80 0.59 11.41
C LYS A 14 10.53 1.90 11.14
N GLN A 15 11.66 2.12 11.79
CA GLN A 15 12.56 3.23 11.47
C GLN A 15 13.61 2.78 10.45
N ILE A 16 13.81 3.59 9.41
CA ILE A 16 14.84 3.37 8.39
C ILE A 16 15.67 4.65 8.28
N GLN A 17 16.98 4.49 8.38
CA GLN A 17 17.91 5.61 8.22
C GLN A 17 18.20 5.83 6.73
N LYS A 18 18.06 7.09 6.27
CA LYS A 18 18.37 7.50 4.90
C LYS A 18 19.27 8.73 4.92
N GLY A 19 20.58 8.53 4.81
CA GLY A 19 21.55 9.60 5.03
C GLY A 19 21.42 10.21 6.42
N ASP A 20 21.23 11.52 6.50
CA ASP A 20 21.01 12.24 7.75
C ASP A 20 19.54 12.24 8.24
N SER A 21 18.62 11.67 7.45
CA SER A 21 17.19 11.65 7.75
C SER A 21 16.76 10.29 8.28
N THR A 22 15.80 10.29 9.22
CA THR A 22 15.15 9.09 9.72
C THR A 22 13.72 9.02 9.19
N ILE A 23 13.42 7.97 8.43
CA ILE A 23 12.07 7.69 7.92
C ILE A 23 11.37 6.75 8.89
N ASN A 24 10.20 7.16 9.39
CA ASN A 24 9.33 6.32 10.20
C ASN A 24 8.26 5.70 9.30
N LEU A 25 8.45 4.45 8.90
CA LEU A 25 7.43 3.70 8.17
C LEU A 25 6.33 3.25 9.13
N GLN A 26 5.10 3.52 8.75
CA GLN A 26 3.90 2.96 9.35
C GLN A 26 3.37 1.88 8.41
N LEU A 27 3.40 0.63 8.85
CA LEU A 27 3.01 -0.53 8.05
C LEU A 27 1.64 -1.01 8.50
N TRP A 28 0.70 -1.10 7.58
CA TRP A 28 -0.63 -1.63 7.79
C TRP A 28 -0.73 -2.99 7.11
N ASP A 29 -0.68 -4.08 7.90
CA ASP A 29 -0.90 -5.44 7.43
C ASP A 29 -2.40 -5.72 7.37
N THR A 30 -2.97 -5.70 6.17
CA THR A 30 -4.41 -5.90 5.97
C THR A 30 -4.75 -7.39 5.87
N ALA A 31 -5.94 -7.77 6.37
CA ALA A 31 -6.43 -9.14 6.27
C ALA A 31 -6.53 -9.59 4.80
N GLY A 32 -5.96 -10.76 4.50
CA GLY A 32 -5.99 -11.35 3.16
C GLY A 32 -7.33 -12.02 2.81
N SER A 33 -8.35 -11.93 3.67
CA SER A 33 -9.67 -12.53 3.42
C SER A 33 -10.65 -11.49 2.91
N GLU A 34 -11.30 -11.80 1.77
CA GLU A 34 -12.37 -11.01 1.17
C GLU A 34 -13.52 -10.67 2.13
N ARG A 35 -13.68 -11.44 3.19
CA ARG A 35 -14.70 -11.19 4.24
C ARG A 35 -14.50 -9.88 5.00
N TYR A 36 -13.31 -9.30 4.91
CA TYR A 36 -12.92 -8.08 5.64
C TYR A 36 -12.65 -6.88 4.71
N HIS A 37 -12.93 -6.99 3.40
CA HIS A 37 -12.70 -5.93 2.41
C HIS A 37 -13.34 -4.59 2.80
N SER A 38 -14.54 -4.61 3.35
CA SER A 38 -15.24 -3.39 3.78
C SER A 38 -14.54 -2.63 4.92
N ILE A 39 -13.68 -3.30 5.66
CA ILE A 39 -12.89 -2.71 6.75
C ILE A 39 -11.58 -2.15 6.20
N GLY A 40 -11.05 -2.75 5.10
CA GLY A 40 -9.74 -2.40 4.52
C GLY A 40 -9.68 -1.01 3.89
N SER A 41 -10.75 -0.54 3.27
CA SER A 41 -10.75 0.72 2.51
C SER A 41 -10.38 1.96 3.34
N GLY A 42 -10.67 1.95 4.64
CA GLY A 42 -10.29 3.03 5.57
C GLY A 42 -8.76 3.12 5.80
N PHE A 43 -8.04 2.00 5.68
CA PHE A 43 -6.60 1.93 5.92
C PHE A 43 -5.76 2.35 4.70
N TYR A 44 -6.36 2.34 3.49
CA TYR A 44 -5.65 2.76 2.28
C TYR A 44 -5.46 4.28 2.19
N ARG A 45 -6.27 5.05 2.90
CA ARG A 45 -6.18 6.52 2.91
C ARG A 45 -4.82 6.97 3.47
N ASN A 46 -4.22 7.92 2.77
CA ASN A 46 -2.92 8.50 3.11
C ASN A 46 -1.75 7.49 3.06
N SER A 47 -1.92 6.32 2.41
CA SER A 47 -0.77 5.47 2.13
C SER A 47 0.09 6.11 1.03
N GLU A 48 1.41 5.95 1.15
CA GLU A 48 2.37 6.50 0.19
C GLU A 48 2.89 5.41 -0.77
N THR A 49 2.80 4.15 -0.39
CA THR A 49 3.24 3.00 -1.20
C THR A 49 2.41 1.79 -0.81
N CYS A 50 2.06 0.95 -1.78
CA CYS A 50 1.42 -0.34 -1.53
C CYS A 50 2.41 -1.48 -1.77
N VAL A 51 2.45 -2.44 -0.85
CA VAL A 51 3.25 -3.66 -0.96
C VAL A 51 2.31 -4.82 -1.28
N LEU A 52 2.51 -5.43 -2.45
CA LEU A 52 1.79 -6.62 -2.89
C LEU A 52 2.64 -7.85 -2.59
N VAL A 53 2.07 -8.82 -1.88
CA VAL A 53 2.80 -10.02 -1.44
C VAL A 53 2.12 -11.27 -1.98
N PHE A 54 2.91 -12.15 -2.59
CA PHE A 54 2.45 -13.48 -3.03
C PHE A 54 3.41 -14.57 -2.55
N ASP A 55 2.95 -15.80 -2.62
CA ASP A 55 3.71 -17.00 -2.27
C ASP A 55 4.27 -17.63 -3.54
N LEU A 56 5.60 -17.69 -3.67
CA LEU A 56 6.31 -18.27 -4.82
C LEU A 56 5.92 -19.73 -5.07
N THR A 57 5.43 -20.45 -4.06
CA THR A 57 4.99 -21.85 -4.14
C THR A 57 3.52 -22.00 -4.52
N ASN A 58 2.77 -20.89 -4.65
CA ASN A 58 1.33 -20.91 -4.92
C ASN A 58 0.97 -19.99 -6.09
N ALA A 59 0.70 -20.59 -7.27
CA ALA A 59 0.35 -19.85 -8.47
C ALA A 59 -0.92 -19.00 -8.33
N ASP A 60 -1.92 -19.48 -7.59
CA ASP A 60 -3.17 -18.74 -7.39
C ASP A 60 -2.92 -17.42 -6.63
N SER A 61 -1.96 -17.43 -5.69
CA SER A 61 -1.59 -16.20 -4.96
C SER A 61 -0.99 -15.14 -5.88
N PHE A 62 -0.22 -15.53 -6.90
CA PHE A 62 0.32 -14.63 -7.89
C PHE A 62 -0.77 -14.08 -8.82
N GLN A 63 -1.70 -14.93 -9.28
CA GLN A 63 -2.83 -14.50 -10.10
C GLN A 63 -3.72 -13.49 -9.37
N ASN A 64 -3.88 -13.62 -8.06
CA ASN A 64 -4.67 -12.71 -7.25
C ASN A 64 -4.03 -11.33 -7.02
N ILE A 65 -2.74 -11.15 -7.33
CA ILE A 65 -2.04 -9.87 -7.16
C ILE A 65 -2.73 -8.73 -7.94
N GLU A 66 -3.18 -9.00 -9.16
CA GLU A 66 -3.87 -7.99 -9.96
C GLU A 66 -5.23 -7.61 -9.39
N VAL A 67 -5.92 -8.54 -8.73
CA VAL A 67 -7.18 -8.25 -8.03
C VAL A 67 -6.94 -7.29 -6.88
N TRP A 68 -5.92 -7.57 -6.03
CA TRP A 68 -5.56 -6.71 -4.91
C TRP A 68 -5.06 -5.34 -5.34
N ARG A 69 -4.26 -5.27 -6.42
CA ARG A 69 -3.77 -4.01 -6.98
C ARG A 69 -4.93 -3.12 -7.44
N LYS A 70 -5.88 -3.68 -8.20
CA LYS A 70 -7.07 -2.95 -8.67
C LYS A 70 -7.94 -2.49 -7.52
N GLU A 71 -8.23 -3.37 -6.58
CA GLU A 71 -9.02 -3.03 -5.40
C GLU A 71 -8.39 -1.87 -4.61
N PHE A 72 -7.08 -1.90 -4.41
CA PHE A 72 -6.36 -0.82 -3.76
C PHE A 72 -6.53 0.51 -4.51
N LEU A 73 -6.32 0.51 -5.83
CA LEU A 73 -6.45 1.71 -6.67
C LEU A 73 -7.89 2.25 -6.69
N GLU A 74 -8.88 1.38 -6.78
CA GLU A 74 -10.30 1.76 -6.75
C GLU A 74 -10.69 2.43 -5.41
N ASN A 75 -10.19 1.91 -4.28
CA ASN A 75 -10.49 2.44 -2.96
C ASN A 75 -9.72 3.73 -2.64
N LEU A 76 -8.45 3.81 -3.04
CA LEU A 76 -7.61 5.00 -2.82
C LEU A 76 -7.94 6.10 -3.82
N ASN A 77 -8.22 5.73 -5.08
CA ASN A 77 -8.43 6.63 -6.22
C ASN A 77 -7.33 7.72 -6.32
N PRO A 78 -6.05 7.33 -6.40
CA PRO A 78 -4.95 8.27 -6.40
C PRO A 78 -4.91 9.08 -7.70
N PRO A 79 -4.50 10.36 -7.68
CA PRO A 79 -4.47 11.21 -8.88
C PRO A 79 -3.53 10.68 -9.96
N GLU A 80 -2.47 9.97 -9.61
CA GLU A 80 -1.53 9.32 -10.51
C GLU A 80 -2.06 8.02 -11.12
N GLY A 81 -3.18 7.49 -10.63
CA GLY A 81 -3.80 6.26 -11.12
C GLY A 81 -2.83 5.07 -11.10
N ASP A 82 -2.65 4.41 -12.24
CA ASP A 82 -1.76 3.24 -12.38
C ASP A 82 -0.26 3.53 -12.15
N LYS A 83 0.14 4.80 -12.05
CA LYS A 83 1.52 5.19 -11.72
C LYS A 83 1.78 5.24 -10.21
N TYR A 84 0.77 4.97 -9.40
CA TYR A 84 0.92 4.86 -7.96
C TYR A 84 2.05 3.86 -7.61
N PRO A 85 2.92 4.18 -6.62
CA PRO A 85 4.07 3.32 -6.32
C PRO A 85 3.63 2.02 -5.64
N PHE A 86 3.94 0.90 -6.30
CA PHE A 86 3.80 -0.45 -5.78
C PHE A 86 5.17 -1.11 -5.65
N VAL A 87 5.29 -2.04 -4.71
CA VAL A 87 6.41 -2.99 -4.60
C VAL A 87 5.84 -4.40 -4.55
N LEU A 88 6.41 -5.30 -5.33
CA LEU A 88 6.00 -6.71 -5.39
C LEU A 88 6.98 -7.58 -4.61
N LEU A 89 6.46 -8.42 -3.70
CA LEU A 89 7.26 -9.37 -2.93
C LEU A 89 6.82 -10.80 -3.22
N GLY A 90 7.73 -11.60 -3.77
CA GLY A 90 7.59 -13.06 -3.87
C GLY A 90 8.15 -13.71 -2.62
N ASN A 91 7.27 -14.10 -1.70
CA ASN A 91 7.66 -14.70 -0.41
C ASN A 91 7.87 -16.22 -0.52
N LYS A 92 8.53 -16.77 0.49
CA LYS A 92 8.91 -18.17 0.64
C LYS A 92 9.99 -18.63 -0.37
N ASN A 93 10.94 -17.76 -0.70
CA ASN A 93 12.07 -18.11 -1.56
C ASN A 93 12.97 -19.20 -0.97
N ASP A 94 12.85 -19.46 0.34
CA ASP A 94 13.53 -20.57 1.01
C ASP A 94 13.03 -21.96 0.57
N MET A 95 11.84 -22.04 -0.04
CA MET A 95 11.24 -23.31 -0.53
C MET A 95 11.53 -23.53 -2.02
N LYS A 96 12.79 -23.46 -2.43
CA LYS A 96 13.23 -23.41 -3.83
C LYS A 96 12.70 -24.53 -4.71
N GLU A 97 12.60 -25.74 -4.15
CA GLU A 97 12.10 -26.94 -4.88
C GLU A 97 10.56 -26.89 -5.12
N GLU A 98 9.87 -26.00 -4.42
CA GLU A 98 8.41 -25.87 -4.51
C GLU A 98 7.96 -24.62 -5.29
N ILE A 99 8.90 -23.80 -5.78
CA ILE A 99 8.60 -22.61 -6.58
C ILE A 99 7.86 -23.02 -7.84
N LYS A 100 6.71 -22.38 -8.10
CA LYS A 100 5.82 -22.67 -9.24
C LYS A 100 5.75 -21.56 -10.26
N ILE A 101 6.10 -20.34 -9.87
CA ILE A 101 6.01 -19.14 -10.71
C ILE A 101 7.39 -18.92 -11.33
N LYS A 102 7.44 -18.71 -12.64
CA LYS A 102 8.67 -18.45 -13.37
C LYS A 102 9.08 -17.00 -13.24
N ASP A 103 10.37 -16.75 -13.20
CA ASP A 103 10.92 -15.39 -13.13
C ASP A 103 10.46 -14.54 -14.34
N GLU A 104 10.34 -15.12 -15.53
CA GLU A 104 9.88 -14.42 -16.72
C GLU A 104 8.43 -13.91 -16.59
N GLU A 105 7.56 -14.67 -15.90
CA GLU A 105 6.17 -14.26 -15.65
C GLU A 105 6.11 -13.07 -14.69
N ILE A 106 6.94 -13.08 -13.65
CA ILE A 106 7.05 -11.99 -12.66
C ILE A 106 7.63 -10.75 -13.33
N GLU A 107 8.72 -10.90 -14.11
CA GLU A 107 9.32 -9.79 -14.84
C GLU A 107 8.35 -9.15 -15.84
N GLN A 108 7.58 -9.96 -16.55
CA GLN A 108 6.58 -9.47 -17.50
C GLN A 108 5.52 -8.65 -16.75
N TYR A 109 4.99 -9.18 -15.65
CA TYR A 109 4.02 -8.46 -14.81
C TYR A 109 4.58 -7.13 -14.32
N CYS A 110 5.81 -7.12 -13.83
CA CYS A 110 6.45 -5.88 -13.35
C CYS A 110 6.63 -4.84 -14.47
N LYS A 111 7.03 -5.27 -15.68
CA LYS A 111 7.19 -4.39 -16.86
C LYS A 111 5.87 -3.77 -17.29
N GLU A 112 4.78 -4.54 -17.27
CA GLU A 112 3.43 -4.06 -17.61
C GLU A 112 2.89 -3.04 -16.60
N HIS A 113 3.41 -3.06 -15.35
CA HIS A 113 3.00 -2.18 -14.25
C HIS A 113 4.10 -1.18 -13.86
N ASN A 114 4.52 -0.34 -14.82
CA ASN A 114 5.48 0.76 -14.63
C ASN A 114 6.85 0.32 -14.09
N ASN A 115 7.36 -0.83 -14.51
CA ASN A 115 8.58 -1.44 -14.00
C ASN A 115 8.57 -1.53 -12.46
N MET A 116 7.48 -2.07 -11.94
CA MET A 116 7.28 -2.28 -10.50
C MET A 116 8.49 -2.98 -9.88
N PRO A 117 9.09 -2.44 -8.81
CA PRO A 117 10.16 -3.13 -8.10
C PRO A 117 9.70 -4.48 -7.56
N TYR A 118 10.50 -5.50 -7.79
CA TYR A 118 10.26 -6.87 -7.33
C TYR A 118 11.39 -7.36 -6.45
N PHE A 119 11.06 -8.07 -5.38
CA PHE A 119 12.00 -8.76 -4.50
C PHE A 119 11.53 -10.18 -4.21
N SER A 120 12.44 -11.13 -4.43
CA SER A 120 12.27 -12.50 -3.96
C SER A 120 12.76 -12.57 -2.51
N VAL A 121 11.84 -12.87 -1.57
CA VAL A 121 12.09 -12.75 -0.12
C VAL A 121 11.75 -14.05 0.62
N SER A 122 12.35 -14.22 1.79
CA SER A 122 11.87 -15.18 2.78
C SER A 122 11.62 -14.47 4.11
N ALA A 123 10.36 -14.33 4.48
CA ALA A 123 9.98 -13.84 5.81
C ALA A 123 10.45 -14.80 6.93
N LYS A 124 10.56 -16.10 6.63
CA LYS A 124 11.01 -17.13 7.57
C LYS A 124 12.50 -17.02 7.91
N LEU A 125 13.33 -16.75 6.89
CA LEU A 125 14.78 -16.66 7.03
C LEU A 125 15.28 -15.21 7.09
N ASN A 126 14.39 -14.22 6.98
CA ASN A 126 14.72 -12.79 6.88
C ASN A 126 15.63 -12.46 5.68
N GLU A 127 15.47 -13.20 4.57
CA GLU A 127 16.24 -12.97 3.35
C GLU A 127 15.58 -11.85 2.50
N ASN A 128 16.37 -10.86 2.07
CA ASN A 128 15.99 -9.72 1.23
C ASN A 128 14.83 -8.84 1.79
N VAL A 129 14.38 -9.08 3.04
CA VAL A 129 13.27 -8.34 3.63
C VAL A 129 13.67 -6.89 3.90
N GLU A 130 14.86 -6.67 4.44
CA GLU A 130 15.34 -5.33 4.76
C GLU A 130 15.58 -4.49 3.50
N GLU A 131 16.13 -5.09 2.45
CA GLU A 131 16.33 -4.42 1.15
C GLU A 131 14.99 -4.01 0.53
N ALA A 132 14.01 -4.91 0.53
CA ALA A 132 12.67 -4.64 0.03
C ALA A 132 12.01 -3.46 0.77
N PHE A 133 12.06 -3.44 2.10
CA PHE A 133 11.47 -2.35 2.89
C PHE A 133 12.27 -1.05 2.83
N THR A 134 13.56 -1.10 2.56
CA THR A 134 14.35 0.10 2.22
C THR A 134 13.83 0.72 0.92
N LYS A 135 13.54 -0.09 -0.09
CA LYS A 135 12.93 0.39 -1.34
C LYS A 135 11.53 0.97 -1.11
N VAL A 136 10.71 0.34 -0.28
CA VAL A 136 9.40 0.88 0.13
C VAL A 136 9.56 2.25 0.77
N ALA A 137 10.51 2.41 1.71
CA ALA A 137 10.78 3.69 2.35
C ALA A 137 11.20 4.78 1.36
N ASP A 138 12.04 4.43 0.39
CA ASP A 138 12.46 5.35 -0.66
C ASP A 138 11.30 5.84 -1.52
N LEU A 139 10.43 4.94 -1.95
CA LEU A 139 9.25 5.29 -2.74
C LEU A 139 8.27 6.13 -1.93
N SER A 140 7.99 5.74 -0.69
CA SER A 140 7.11 6.47 0.21
C SER A 140 7.61 7.88 0.49
N PHE A 141 8.90 8.04 0.78
CA PHE A 141 9.52 9.33 1.03
C PHE A 141 9.45 10.24 -0.19
N ASN A 142 9.77 9.72 -1.37
CA ASN A 142 9.73 10.49 -2.60
C ASN A 142 8.30 10.98 -2.92
N ARG A 143 7.29 10.13 -2.71
CA ARG A 143 5.90 10.51 -2.94
C ARG A 143 5.41 11.52 -1.90
N TYR A 144 5.75 11.31 -0.62
CA TYR A 144 5.43 12.23 0.46
C TYR A 144 5.98 13.64 0.19
N THR A 145 7.26 13.75 -0.18
CA THR A 145 7.89 15.04 -0.47
C THR A 145 7.28 15.72 -1.70
N GLN A 146 6.94 14.98 -2.75
CA GLN A 146 6.25 15.53 -3.93
C GLN A 146 4.85 16.07 -3.59
N ASN A 147 4.14 15.40 -2.69
CA ASN A 147 2.81 15.85 -2.25
C ASN A 147 2.88 17.09 -1.36
N GLU A 148 3.93 17.26 -0.54
CA GLU A 148 4.12 18.46 0.26
C GLU A 148 4.50 19.70 -0.58
N GLU A 149 5.14 19.51 -1.72
CA GLU A 149 5.49 20.58 -2.66
C GLU A 149 4.29 21.07 -3.50
N MET A 150 3.19 20.34 -3.53
CA MET A 150 1.97 20.79 -4.20
C MET A 150 1.28 21.86 -3.34
N PRO A 151 1.08 23.09 -3.86
CA PRO A 151 0.39 24.13 -3.11
C PRO A 151 -1.03 23.64 -2.78
N LEU A 152 -1.41 23.77 -1.50
CA LEU A 152 -2.77 23.50 -1.07
C LEU A 152 -3.74 24.25 -1.99
N PRO A 153 -4.82 23.62 -2.50
CA PRO A 153 -5.82 24.31 -3.28
C PRO A 153 -6.37 25.47 -2.44
N ASP A 154 -6.42 26.67 -3.05
CA ASP A 154 -6.99 27.87 -2.42
C ASP A 154 -8.40 27.58 -1.94
N ILE A 155 -8.55 27.15 -0.72
CA ILE A 155 -9.84 26.96 -0.08
C ILE A 155 -10.40 28.36 0.18
N LYS A 156 -11.20 28.88 -0.78
CA LYS A 156 -11.93 30.11 -0.55
C LYS A 156 -12.80 29.91 0.71
N PRO A 157 -12.67 30.79 1.71
CA PRO A 157 -13.47 30.65 2.91
C PRO A 157 -14.96 30.67 2.55
N ILE A 158 -15.67 29.64 2.99
CA ILE A 158 -17.12 29.58 2.83
C ILE A 158 -17.70 30.76 3.62
N GLN A 159 -18.24 31.75 2.91
CA GLN A 159 -19.00 32.82 3.55
C GLN A 159 -20.28 32.22 4.13
N VAL A 160 -20.28 31.99 5.44
CA VAL A 160 -21.49 31.63 6.15
C VAL A 160 -22.42 32.88 6.13
N GLN A 161 -23.41 32.85 5.25
CA GLN A 161 -24.47 33.86 5.29
C GLN A 161 -25.25 33.67 6.60
N ASN A 162 -25.12 34.64 7.47
CA ASN A 162 -25.94 34.69 8.69
C ASN A 162 -27.40 34.75 8.30
N LEU A 163 -28.09 33.62 8.40
CA LEU A 163 -29.57 33.60 8.38
C LEU A 163 -30.08 34.30 9.63
N THR A 164 -30.40 35.58 9.49
CA THR A 164 -31.14 36.30 10.54
C THR A 164 -32.53 35.68 10.65
N GLU A 165 -32.77 34.95 11.72
CA GLU A 165 -34.10 34.49 12.10
C GLU A 165 -35.06 35.68 12.25
N LYS A 166 -35.99 35.82 11.33
CA LYS A 166 -37.16 36.71 11.55
C LYS A 166 -38.04 36.06 12.60
N LYS A 167 -37.94 36.60 13.83
CA LYS A 167 -38.94 36.35 14.86
C LYS A 167 -40.32 36.85 14.37
N LYS A 168 -41.20 35.91 14.02
CA LYS A 168 -42.61 36.20 13.88
C LYS A 168 -43.20 36.36 15.24
N GLY A 169 -43.61 37.59 15.61
CA GLY A 169 -44.41 37.86 16.81
C GLY A 169 -45.79 37.23 16.65
N CYS A 170 -46.24 36.53 17.69
CA CYS A 170 -47.64 36.17 17.89
C CYS A 170 -48.37 37.37 18.42
N CYS A 171 -49.43 37.76 17.76
CA CYS A 171 -50.61 38.40 18.33
C CYS A 171 -51.73 37.40 18.38
#